data_8c6b3eabc9e4d2bf0a83330b01c682b6
#
_entry.id   8c6b3eabc9e4d2bf0a83330b01c682b6
#
_cell.length_a   1.000
_cell.length_b   1.000
_cell.length_c   1.000
_cell.angle_alpha   90.00
_cell.angle_beta   90.00
_cell.angle_gamma   90.00
#
_symmetry.space_group_name_H-M   'P 1'
#
loop_
_entity.id
_entity.type
_entity.pdbx_description
1 polymer ?
#
loop_
_entity_poly.entity_id
_entity_poly.type
_entity_poly.pdbx_seq_one_letter_code
_entity_poly.pdbx_strand_id
1 'polypeptide(L)'
;VQTCALPILSHSGWKGTVGKMGAATITAMKREFGTEAKDLVCAIGPSICQDCYEVSEDVADAFKETFPGHADEILLDKKNGKCQLDLWGANEIVLTEAGVLKEKIAVTNICTCCNPDLLFSHRASHGKRGNLGAFIYLRNA
;
A
#
# COMPACT_ATOMS: atom_id res chain seq x y z
N VAL A 1 -5.27 -18.17 26.71
CA VAL A 1 -4.57 -17.07 26.03
C VAL A 1 -5.54 -16.43 25.05
N GLN A 2 -6.10 -15.31 25.45
CA GLN A 2 -6.93 -14.52 24.57
C GLN A 2 -6.00 -13.91 23.51
N THR A 3 -5.99 -14.45 22.31
CA THR A 3 -5.38 -13.82 21.16
C THR A 3 -6.24 -12.60 20.82
N CYS A 4 -5.90 -11.46 21.38
CA CYS A 4 -6.49 -10.19 20.94
C CYS A 4 -5.97 -9.91 19.53
N ALA A 5 -6.74 -10.31 18.52
CA ALA A 5 -6.53 -9.79 17.17
C ALA A 5 -6.89 -8.31 17.20
N LEU A 6 -5.96 -7.45 16.80
CA LEU A 6 -6.16 -6.01 16.77
C LEU A 6 -6.34 -5.59 15.31
N PRO A 7 -7.53 -5.10 14.92
CA PRO A 7 -7.72 -4.53 13.61
C PRO A 7 -7.12 -3.12 13.56
N ILE A 8 -6.16 -2.91 12.66
CA ILE A 8 -5.52 -1.61 12.44
C ILE A 8 -5.60 -1.24 10.97
N LEU A 9 -5.96 0.00 10.69
CA LEU A 9 -5.93 0.60 9.36
C LEU A 9 -4.83 1.65 9.29
N SER A 10 -4.06 1.62 8.22
CA SER A 10 -2.97 2.55 7.95
C SER A 10 -3.08 3.08 6.53
N HIS A 11 -3.03 4.40 6.36
CA HIS A 11 -2.98 5.00 5.02
C HIS A 11 -1.54 5.04 4.51
N SER A 12 -1.33 4.46 3.31
CA SER A 12 -0.03 4.43 2.65
C SER A 12 -0.15 4.89 1.20
N GLY A 13 -0.28 6.20 0.98
CA GLY A 13 -0.06 6.80 -0.35
C GLY A 13 1.44 6.78 -0.70
N TRP A 14 1.86 7.37 -1.84
CA TRP A 14 3.25 7.30 -2.28
C TRP A 14 4.26 7.77 -1.23
N LYS A 15 3.97 8.88 -0.53
CA LYS A 15 4.83 9.37 0.56
C LYS A 15 4.89 8.41 1.75
N GLY A 16 3.75 7.83 2.10
CA GLY A 16 3.68 6.82 3.16
C GLY A 16 4.42 5.54 2.78
N THR A 17 4.36 5.15 1.50
CA THR A 17 5.07 3.97 1.00
C THR A 17 6.57 4.18 1.00
N VAL A 18 7.06 5.33 0.52
CA VAL A 18 8.48 5.73 0.63
C VAL A 18 8.92 5.80 2.10
N GLY A 19 8.08 6.32 2.99
CA GLY A 19 8.30 6.33 4.44
C GLY A 19 8.11 4.97 5.12
N LYS A 20 7.89 3.88 4.36
CA LYS A 20 7.67 2.50 4.87
C LYS A 20 6.60 2.45 5.97
N MET A 21 5.45 3.10 5.75
CA MET A 21 4.34 3.20 6.71
C MET A 21 3.87 1.83 7.22
N GLY A 22 3.79 0.82 6.35
CA GLY A 22 3.45 -0.55 6.76
C GLY A 22 4.41 -1.11 7.81
N ALA A 23 5.72 -0.95 7.60
CA ALA A 23 6.74 -1.38 8.54
C ALA A 23 6.69 -0.60 9.86
N ALA A 24 6.47 0.71 9.81
CA ALA A 24 6.28 1.55 11.00
C ALA A 24 5.06 1.11 11.81
N THR A 25 3.96 0.78 11.13
CA THR A 25 2.74 0.25 11.77
C THR A 25 3.01 -1.08 12.48
N ILE A 26 3.69 -2.01 11.81
CA ILE A 26 4.07 -3.31 12.40
C ILE A 26 4.98 -3.13 13.61
N THR A 27 5.95 -2.21 13.51
CA THR A 27 6.84 -1.89 14.64
C THR A 27 6.06 -1.35 15.84
N ALA A 28 5.09 -0.46 15.59
CA ALA A 28 4.22 0.06 16.65
C ALA A 28 3.36 -1.07 17.27
N MET A 29 2.79 -1.95 16.44
CA MET A 29 2.01 -3.11 16.94
C MET A 29 2.86 -4.05 17.80
N LYS A 30 4.10 -4.29 17.39
CA LYS A 30 5.03 -5.09 18.19
C LYS A 30 5.34 -4.45 19.54
N ARG A 31 5.63 -3.14 19.52
CA ARG A 31 5.96 -2.39 20.75
C ARG A 31 4.79 -2.34 21.73
N GLU A 32 3.59 -2.03 21.26
CA GLU A 32 2.43 -1.79 22.12
C GLU A 32 1.70 -3.07 22.52
N PHE A 33 1.72 -4.09 21.66
CA PHE A 33 0.87 -5.28 21.80
C PHE A 33 1.63 -6.59 21.71
N GLY A 34 2.95 -6.57 21.51
CA GLY A 34 3.75 -7.79 21.34
C GLY A 34 3.46 -8.57 20.06
N THR A 35 2.81 -7.94 19.06
CA THR A 35 2.46 -8.60 17.81
C THR A 35 3.71 -9.00 17.03
N GLU A 36 3.77 -10.24 16.56
CA GLU A 36 4.83 -10.69 15.66
C GLU A 36 4.38 -10.56 14.20
N ALA A 37 5.25 -10.02 13.33
CA ALA A 37 4.92 -9.76 11.93
C ALA A 37 4.44 -11.01 11.17
N LYS A 38 5.05 -12.16 11.43
CA LYS A 38 4.67 -13.46 10.84
C LYS A 38 3.24 -13.91 11.15
N ASP A 39 2.64 -13.38 12.22
CA ASP A 39 1.29 -13.74 12.65
C ASP A 39 0.21 -12.82 12.07
N LEU A 40 0.64 -11.70 11.45
CA LEU A 40 -0.27 -10.74 10.84
C LEU A 40 -0.91 -11.29 9.57
N VAL A 41 -2.17 -10.93 9.37
CA VAL A 41 -2.88 -11.02 8.09
C VAL A 41 -3.08 -9.59 7.60
N CYS A 42 -2.59 -9.29 6.42
CA CYS A 42 -2.62 -7.96 5.83
C CYS A 42 -3.47 -7.92 4.57
N ALA A 43 -4.10 -6.79 4.31
CA ALA A 43 -4.80 -6.55 3.06
C ALA A 43 -4.48 -5.14 2.54
N ILE A 44 -4.18 -5.05 1.23
CA ILE A 44 -4.05 -3.78 0.52
C ILE A 44 -5.39 -3.51 -0.16
N GLY A 45 -6.07 -2.46 0.30
CA GLY A 45 -7.40 -2.08 -0.15
C GLY A 45 -7.41 -1.45 -1.56
N PRO A 46 -8.62 -1.13 -2.08
CA PRO A 46 -8.77 -0.46 -3.37
C PRO A 46 -7.95 0.82 -3.44
N SER A 47 -7.13 0.95 -4.46
CA SER A 47 -6.28 2.09 -4.73
C SER A 47 -5.92 2.14 -6.22
N ILE A 48 -5.07 3.06 -6.63
CA ILE A 48 -4.69 3.20 -8.04
C ILE A 48 -3.75 2.08 -8.48
N CYS A 49 -4.02 1.44 -9.63
CA CYS A 49 -3.14 0.44 -10.23
C CYS A 49 -1.96 1.07 -10.99
N GLN A 50 -0.96 0.28 -11.33
CA GLN A 50 0.24 0.70 -12.04
C GLN A 50 -0.08 1.40 -13.37
N ASP A 51 -0.98 0.84 -14.19
CA ASP A 51 -1.33 1.38 -15.51
C ASP A 51 -1.94 2.79 -15.45
N CYS A 52 -2.61 3.11 -14.34
CA CYS A 52 -3.22 4.42 -14.11
C CYS A 52 -2.30 5.38 -13.35
N TYR A 53 -1.21 4.88 -12.74
CA TYR A 53 -0.41 5.67 -11.82
C TYR A 53 0.90 6.15 -12.43
N GLU A 54 0.77 7.08 -13.37
CA GLU A 54 1.91 7.83 -13.91
C GLU A 54 2.40 8.84 -12.89
N VAL A 55 3.70 8.81 -12.60
CA VAL A 55 4.39 9.69 -11.65
C VAL A 55 5.55 10.42 -12.33
N SER A 56 5.95 11.56 -11.77
CA SER A 56 7.09 12.33 -12.19
C SER A 56 8.41 11.68 -11.78
N GLU A 57 9.50 12.13 -12.38
CA GLU A 57 10.83 11.57 -12.14
C GLU A 57 11.28 11.69 -10.68
N ASP A 58 10.99 12.83 -10.01
CA ASP A 58 11.29 13.03 -8.59
C ASP A 58 10.62 12.00 -7.67
N VAL A 59 9.38 11.62 -7.99
CA VAL A 59 8.68 10.53 -7.27
C VAL A 59 9.33 9.19 -7.58
N ALA A 60 9.62 8.91 -8.85
CA ALA A 60 10.27 7.67 -9.25
C ALA A 60 11.65 7.50 -8.59
N ASP A 61 12.43 8.58 -8.51
CA ASP A 61 13.75 8.55 -7.86
C ASP A 61 13.65 8.29 -6.36
N ALA A 62 12.65 8.84 -5.66
CA ALA A 62 12.39 8.52 -4.26
C ALA A 62 12.09 7.02 -4.07
N PHE A 63 11.38 6.38 -5.01
CA PHE A 63 11.15 4.93 -4.97
C PHE A 63 12.41 4.12 -5.29
N LYS A 64 13.23 4.53 -6.26
CA LYS A 64 14.51 3.89 -6.56
C LYS A 64 15.45 3.92 -5.35
N GLU A 65 15.51 5.05 -4.65
CA GLU A 65 16.32 5.20 -3.45
C GLU A 65 15.81 4.33 -2.29
N THR A 66 14.50 4.26 -2.11
CA THR A 66 13.88 3.50 -1.02
C THR A 66 13.89 1.99 -1.26
N PHE A 67 13.80 1.56 -2.52
CA PHE A 67 13.70 0.16 -2.94
C PHE A 67 14.78 -0.22 -3.97
N PRO A 68 16.08 -0.10 -3.63
CA PRO A 68 17.16 -0.24 -4.61
C PRO A 68 17.23 -1.62 -5.28
N GLY A 69 16.75 -2.67 -4.60
CA GLY A 69 16.69 -4.04 -5.13
C GLY A 69 15.42 -4.38 -5.91
N HIS A 70 14.41 -3.49 -5.90
CA HIS A 70 13.07 -3.75 -6.43
C HIS A 70 12.57 -2.67 -7.40
N ALA A 71 13.42 -1.69 -7.72
CA ALA A 71 13.01 -0.57 -8.56
C ALA A 71 12.43 -1.02 -9.90
N ASP A 72 13.06 -2.00 -10.56
CA ASP A 72 12.64 -2.53 -11.86
C ASP A 72 11.33 -3.33 -11.77
N GLU A 73 10.96 -3.81 -10.58
CA GLU A 73 9.71 -4.54 -10.36
C GLU A 73 8.50 -3.60 -10.22
N ILE A 74 8.74 -2.40 -9.63
CA ILE A 74 7.66 -1.47 -9.26
C ILE A 74 7.58 -0.23 -10.14
N LEU A 75 8.61 0.05 -10.96
CA LEU A 75 8.66 1.22 -11.84
C LEU A 75 8.81 0.79 -13.29
N LEU A 76 7.88 1.24 -14.13
CA LEU A 76 7.96 1.09 -15.58
C LEU A 76 8.28 2.45 -16.21
N ASP A 77 9.48 2.58 -16.79
CA ASP A 77 9.93 3.80 -17.46
C ASP A 77 9.15 4.02 -18.77
N LYS A 78 8.54 5.19 -18.91
CA LYS A 78 7.81 5.61 -20.12
C LYS A 78 8.69 6.30 -21.15
N LYS A 79 9.99 6.49 -20.89
CA LYS A 79 10.97 7.18 -21.75
C LYS A 79 10.60 8.63 -22.12
N ASN A 80 9.75 9.26 -21.31
CA ASN A 80 9.31 10.65 -21.48
C ASN A 80 9.50 11.48 -20.20
N GLY A 81 10.40 11.07 -19.31
CA GLY A 81 10.62 11.69 -17.99
C GLY A 81 9.53 11.34 -16.97
N LYS A 82 8.76 10.29 -17.23
CA LYS A 82 7.73 9.78 -16.32
C LYS A 82 7.82 8.28 -16.18
N CYS A 83 7.33 7.77 -15.07
CA CYS A 83 7.26 6.35 -14.78
C CYS A 83 5.83 5.94 -14.40
N GLN A 84 5.47 4.70 -14.67
CA GLN A 84 4.31 4.08 -14.05
C GLN A 84 4.74 3.34 -12.81
N LEU A 85 4.09 3.64 -11.68
CA LEU A 85 4.43 3.14 -10.37
C LEU A 85 3.42 2.06 -9.93
N ASP A 86 3.94 0.88 -9.60
CA ASP A 86 3.17 -0.15 -8.90
C ASP A 86 3.19 0.11 -7.39
N LEU A 87 2.18 0.86 -6.93
CA LEU A 87 2.03 1.18 -5.52
C LEU A 87 1.62 -0.05 -4.69
N TRP A 88 0.90 -1.00 -5.29
CA TRP A 88 0.52 -2.25 -4.61
C TRP A 88 1.74 -3.12 -4.35
N GLY A 89 2.54 -3.37 -5.39
CA GLY A 89 3.79 -4.13 -5.28
C GLY A 89 4.77 -3.50 -4.28
N ALA A 90 4.92 -2.17 -4.30
CA ALA A 90 5.77 -1.47 -3.34
C ALA A 90 5.31 -1.68 -1.89
N ASN A 91 4.01 -1.64 -1.62
CA ASN A 91 3.50 -1.93 -0.27
C ASN A 91 3.61 -3.41 0.11
N GLU A 92 3.46 -4.35 -0.83
CA GLU A 92 3.75 -5.78 -0.57
C GLU A 92 5.20 -5.98 -0.16
N ILE A 93 6.14 -5.34 -0.85
CA ILE A 93 7.57 -5.37 -0.51
C ILE A 93 7.80 -4.85 0.92
N VAL A 94 7.23 -3.68 1.26
CA VAL A 94 7.35 -3.11 2.61
C VAL A 94 6.85 -4.08 3.69
N LEU A 95 5.70 -4.72 3.48
CA LEU A 95 5.13 -5.67 4.43
C LEU A 95 5.97 -6.95 4.54
N THR A 96 6.46 -7.46 3.42
CA THR A 96 7.29 -8.69 3.38
C THR A 96 8.65 -8.45 4.03
N GLU A 97 9.31 -7.30 3.72
CA GLU A 97 10.56 -6.91 4.38
C GLU A 97 10.39 -6.72 5.89
N ALA A 98 9.20 -6.29 6.33
CA ALA A 98 8.87 -6.17 7.76
C ALA A 98 8.56 -7.51 8.44
N GLY A 99 8.57 -8.64 7.70
CA GLY A 99 8.43 -9.99 8.22
C GLY A 99 7.02 -10.58 8.12
N VAL A 100 6.10 -9.95 7.40
CA VAL A 100 4.79 -10.55 7.10
C VAL A 100 4.98 -11.64 6.04
N LEU A 101 4.37 -12.80 6.27
CA LEU A 101 4.43 -13.90 5.32
C LEU A 101 3.64 -13.54 4.06
N LYS A 102 4.22 -13.79 2.88
CA LYS A 102 3.62 -13.39 1.59
C LYS A 102 2.22 -13.97 1.38
N GLU A 103 2.00 -15.21 1.78
CA GLU A 103 0.71 -15.88 1.72
C GLU A 103 -0.36 -15.29 2.64
N LYS A 104 0.03 -14.40 3.55
CA LYS A 104 -0.87 -13.67 4.45
C LYS A 104 -1.12 -12.23 4.00
N ILE A 105 -0.65 -11.85 2.83
CA ILE A 105 -0.88 -10.52 2.24
C ILE A 105 -1.86 -10.69 1.08
N ALA A 106 -3.02 -10.06 1.19
CA ALA A 106 -4.02 -10.00 0.13
C ALA A 106 -4.01 -8.62 -0.53
N VAL A 107 -4.02 -8.59 -1.87
CA VAL A 107 -4.21 -7.37 -2.65
C VAL A 107 -5.58 -7.44 -3.31
N THR A 108 -6.40 -6.40 -3.12
CA THR A 108 -7.77 -6.41 -3.67
C THR A 108 -7.83 -6.35 -5.19
N ASN A 109 -6.78 -5.87 -5.85
CA ASN A 109 -6.71 -5.66 -7.31
C ASN A 109 -7.86 -4.80 -7.86
N ILE A 110 -8.44 -3.94 -7.03
CA ILE A 110 -9.51 -3.02 -7.43
C ILE A 110 -8.90 -1.63 -7.58
N CYS A 111 -8.81 -1.17 -8.83
CA CYS A 111 -8.30 0.16 -9.13
C CYS A 111 -9.39 1.22 -9.00
N THR A 112 -9.15 2.23 -8.19
CA THR A 112 -10.07 3.36 -8.03
C THR A 112 -10.19 4.20 -9.30
N CYS A 113 -9.12 4.31 -10.09
CA CYS A 113 -9.10 5.08 -11.34
C CYS A 113 -9.82 4.35 -12.48
N CYS A 114 -9.75 3.02 -12.53
CA CYS A 114 -10.47 2.20 -13.50
C CYS A 114 -11.97 2.07 -13.18
N ASN A 115 -12.37 2.35 -11.94
CA ASN A 115 -13.74 2.21 -11.47
C ASN A 115 -14.29 3.53 -10.90
N PRO A 116 -14.28 4.64 -11.68
CA PRO A 116 -14.63 5.97 -11.18
C PRO A 116 -16.12 6.11 -10.82
N ASP A 117 -16.98 5.23 -11.36
CA ASP A 117 -18.41 5.22 -11.06
C ASP A 117 -18.74 4.59 -9.70
N LEU A 118 -17.83 3.79 -9.16
CA LEU A 118 -18.00 3.10 -7.88
C LEU A 118 -17.13 3.68 -6.77
N LEU A 119 -15.96 4.21 -7.12
CA LEU A 119 -14.93 4.62 -6.17
C LEU A 119 -14.41 6.02 -6.48
N PHE A 120 -14.25 6.84 -5.47
CA PHE A 120 -13.60 8.13 -5.65
C PHE A 120 -12.12 7.97 -6.03
N SER A 121 -11.72 8.63 -7.11
CA SER A 121 -10.35 8.65 -7.60
C SER A 121 -9.88 10.07 -7.84
N HIS A 122 -8.79 10.46 -7.18
CA HIS A 122 -8.17 11.76 -7.40
C HIS A 122 -7.71 11.92 -8.87
N ARG A 123 -7.15 10.86 -9.44
CA ARG A 123 -6.63 10.84 -10.81
C ARG A 123 -7.76 10.94 -11.83
N ALA A 124 -8.78 10.10 -11.74
CA ALA A 124 -9.89 10.09 -12.68
C ALA A 124 -10.73 11.37 -12.64
N SER A 125 -10.88 11.98 -11.46
CA SER A 125 -11.70 13.18 -11.25
C SER A 125 -10.90 14.49 -11.34
N HIS A 126 -9.61 14.44 -11.70
CA HIS A 126 -8.71 15.62 -11.71
C HIS A 126 -8.77 16.41 -10.39
N GLY A 127 -8.79 15.71 -9.27
CA GLY A 127 -8.82 16.27 -7.92
C GLY A 127 -10.22 16.62 -7.37
N LYS A 128 -11.26 16.59 -8.20
CA LYS A 128 -12.64 16.85 -7.79
C LYS A 128 -13.30 15.57 -7.28
N ARG A 129 -12.96 15.16 -6.06
CA ARG A 129 -13.43 13.90 -5.48
C ARG A 129 -13.89 14.04 -4.04
N GLY A 130 -14.73 13.10 -3.60
CA GLY A 130 -14.92 12.79 -2.19
C GLY A 130 -13.81 11.90 -1.64
N ASN A 131 -14.03 11.35 -0.46
CA ASN A 131 -13.12 10.43 0.21
C ASN A 131 -13.72 9.02 0.25
N LEU A 132 -12.84 8.01 0.24
CA LEU A 132 -13.21 6.63 0.55
C LEU A 132 -12.98 6.39 2.05
N GLY A 133 -13.97 5.78 2.70
CA GLY A 133 -13.82 5.27 4.06
C GLY A 133 -13.41 3.81 4.04
N ALA A 134 -12.50 3.44 4.93
CA ALA A 134 -12.18 2.04 5.19
C ALA A 134 -12.48 1.70 6.64
N PHE A 135 -13.06 0.53 6.87
CA PHE A 135 -13.45 0.06 8.19
C PHE A 135 -12.99 -1.39 8.36
N ILE A 136 -12.44 -1.69 9.52
CA ILE A 136 -12.07 -3.04 9.90
C ILE A 136 -12.52 -3.31 11.34
N TYR A 137 -13.09 -4.46 11.61
CA TYR A 137 -13.53 -4.87 12.94
C TYR A 137 -13.47 -6.39 13.08
N LEU A 138 -13.38 -6.84 14.32
CA LEU A 138 -13.49 -8.27 14.64
C LEU A 138 -14.99 -8.65 14.71
N ARG A 139 -15.34 -9.71 14.01
CA ARG A 139 -16.66 -10.32 14.19
C ARG A 139 -16.63 -11.15 15.47
N ASN A 140 -17.57 -10.90 16.38
CA ASN A 140 -17.79 -11.80 17.50
C ASN A 140 -18.20 -13.17 16.94
N ALA A 141 -17.52 -14.19 17.40
CA ALA A 141 -17.86 -15.58 17.07
C ALA A 141 -19.19 -15.98 17.71
#